data_0c956582a45d35921c4002fea1a97e39
#
_entry.id   0c956582a45d35921c4002fea1a97e39
#
_cell.length_a   1.000
_cell.length_b   1.000
_cell.length_c   1.000
_cell.angle_alpha   90.00
_cell.angle_beta   90.00
_cell.angle_gamma   90.00
#
_symmetry.space_group_name_H-M   'P 1'
#
loop_
_entity.id
_entity.type
_entity.pdbx_description
1 polymer ?
#
loop_
_entity_poly.entity_id
_entity_poly.type
_entity_poly.pdbx_seq_one_letter_code
_entity_poly.pdbx_strand_id
1 'polypeptide(L)'
;MPEFCRVLNYDELRDYMARVPAPWLLKPRAEASAVGIRKIETPEQLWRALDELGDNQSRYILERFVPGDIFHVDSIVSERQVVFSAVHKYGRPPMQLMQEGGVFTTRTVDRASQDWQQLTQLNSQLAPTLGMVRGVTHAEYIRARADGRYYFLEIAARVGGAFIADLVEVGTGINLWQEWAKIEVGNLRGQPYSMPQTKQEYAGSALCLAQTAEPDTTQFNEPEIVVRVKKHHHAGLIVRSPDSKRVEQLLDHYATEFTNRYLAKLPPMDRLTPE
;
A
#
# COMPACT_ATOMS: atom_id res chain seq x y z
N MET A 1 -3.73 12.74 9.20
CA MET A 1 -4.70 11.97 8.40
C MET A 1 -5.67 12.94 7.74
N PRO A 2 -6.33 12.60 6.64
CA PRO A 2 -7.43 13.40 6.11
C PRO A 2 -8.52 13.58 7.16
N GLU A 3 -9.28 14.66 7.02
CA GLU A 3 -10.40 14.89 7.91
C GLU A 3 -11.49 13.84 7.69
N PHE A 4 -12.06 13.29 8.76
CA PHE A 4 -13.03 12.20 8.67
C PHE A 4 -14.15 12.31 9.72
N CYS A 5 -15.26 11.63 9.46
CA CYS A 5 -16.37 11.44 10.37
C CYS A 5 -16.73 9.95 10.47
N ARG A 6 -17.13 9.50 11.65
CA ARG A 6 -17.65 8.13 11.84
C ARG A 6 -19.09 8.05 11.33
N VAL A 7 -19.43 6.94 10.68
CA VAL A 7 -20.78 6.71 10.17
C VAL A 7 -21.63 6.05 11.27
N LEU A 8 -21.91 6.80 12.34
CA LEU A 8 -22.68 6.35 13.51
C LEU A 8 -23.82 7.30 13.86
N ASN A 9 -23.73 8.56 13.47
CA ASN A 9 -24.70 9.60 13.79
C ASN A 9 -24.95 10.46 12.53
N TYR A 10 -26.20 10.56 12.11
CA TYR A 10 -26.56 11.27 10.88
C TYR A 10 -26.46 12.81 11.02
N ASP A 11 -26.61 13.35 12.23
CA ASP A 11 -26.41 14.78 12.44
C ASP A 11 -24.93 15.14 12.35
N GLU A 12 -24.04 14.35 12.95
CA GLU A 12 -22.59 14.50 12.77
C GLU A 12 -22.17 14.40 11.29
N LEU A 13 -22.80 13.51 10.52
CA LEU A 13 -22.54 13.41 9.08
C LEU A 13 -23.02 14.65 8.31
N ARG A 14 -24.19 15.20 8.64
CA ARG A 14 -24.69 16.45 8.04
C ARG A 14 -23.76 17.62 8.33
N ASP A 15 -23.34 17.76 9.59
CA ASP A 15 -22.40 18.79 10.00
C ASP A 15 -21.04 18.64 9.32
N TYR A 16 -20.56 17.40 9.19
CA TYR A 16 -19.33 17.11 8.46
C TYR A 16 -19.43 17.52 6.99
N MET A 17 -20.49 17.11 6.28
CA MET A 17 -20.71 17.47 4.87
C MET A 17 -20.90 18.98 4.66
N ALA A 18 -21.48 19.69 5.60
CA ALA A 18 -21.61 21.16 5.54
C ALA A 18 -20.25 21.87 5.64
N ARG A 19 -19.30 21.28 6.37
CA ARG A 19 -17.97 21.86 6.64
C ARG A 19 -16.90 21.39 5.68
N VAL A 20 -16.94 20.13 5.27
CA VAL A 20 -15.95 19.48 4.40
C VAL A 20 -16.57 19.25 3.01
N PRO A 21 -16.13 19.99 1.97
CA PRO A 21 -16.71 19.83 0.65
C PRO A 21 -16.40 18.48 0.02
N ALA A 22 -17.32 18.01 -0.81
CA ALA A 22 -17.11 16.82 -1.64
C ALA A 22 -15.94 17.03 -2.63
N PRO A 23 -15.36 15.94 -3.19
CA PRO A 23 -15.75 14.56 -2.99
C PRO A 23 -15.23 13.96 -1.68
N TRP A 24 -15.92 12.93 -1.20
CA TRP A 24 -15.53 12.14 -0.03
C TRP A 24 -15.22 10.70 -0.41
N LEU A 25 -14.60 9.97 0.53
CA LEU A 25 -14.47 8.51 0.48
C LEU A 25 -15.30 7.89 1.60
N LEU A 26 -16.24 7.04 1.24
CA LEU A 26 -16.88 6.12 2.17
C LEU A 26 -16.02 4.87 2.25
N LYS A 27 -15.28 4.72 3.37
CA LYS A 27 -14.18 3.76 3.51
C LYS A 27 -14.47 2.76 4.63
N PRO A 28 -14.37 1.44 4.39
CA PRO A 28 -14.44 0.46 5.46
C PRO A 28 -13.23 0.64 6.41
N ARG A 29 -13.47 0.39 7.70
CA ARG A 29 -12.45 0.60 8.76
C ARG A 29 -11.44 -0.54 8.88
N ALA A 30 -11.74 -1.72 8.34
CA ALA A 30 -10.97 -2.93 8.59
C ALA A 30 -10.86 -3.86 7.36
N GLU A 31 -10.84 -3.30 6.17
CA GLU A 31 -10.61 -4.03 4.92
C GLU A 31 -9.21 -3.79 4.38
N ALA A 32 -8.83 -4.54 3.35
CA ALA A 32 -7.54 -4.42 2.67
C ALA A 32 -7.73 -4.21 1.16
N SER A 33 -6.66 -3.80 0.47
CA SER A 33 -6.62 -3.69 -0.99
C SER A 33 -7.63 -2.71 -1.59
N ALA A 34 -8.01 -1.68 -0.86
CA ALA A 34 -9.00 -0.67 -1.26
C ALA A 34 -10.41 -1.25 -1.61
N VAL A 35 -10.70 -2.48 -1.18
CA VAL A 35 -12.02 -3.11 -1.39
C VAL A 35 -13.10 -2.37 -0.62
N GLY A 36 -14.26 -2.16 -1.25
CA GLY A 36 -15.43 -1.51 -0.63
C GLY A 36 -15.27 0.00 -0.43
N ILE A 37 -14.19 0.63 -0.87
CA ILE A 37 -14.06 2.09 -0.87
C ILE A 37 -14.92 2.66 -1.99
N ARG A 38 -15.81 3.60 -1.64
CA ARG A 38 -16.68 4.29 -2.60
C ARG A 38 -16.35 5.78 -2.61
N LYS A 39 -16.11 6.34 -3.79
CA LYS A 39 -15.99 7.79 -3.97
C LYS A 39 -17.39 8.39 -4.04
N ILE A 40 -17.65 9.38 -3.22
CA ILE A 40 -18.96 10.03 -3.05
C ILE A 40 -18.84 11.48 -3.51
N GLU A 41 -19.58 11.85 -4.53
CA GLU A 41 -19.53 13.18 -5.14
C GLU A 41 -20.62 14.11 -4.61
N THR A 42 -21.74 13.55 -4.08
CA THR A 42 -22.87 14.34 -3.56
C THR A 42 -23.45 13.74 -2.29
N PRO A 43 -24.15 14.55 -1.46
CA PRO A 43 -24.87 14.04 -0.30
C PRO A 43 -25.88 12.94 -0.62
N GLU A 44 -26.59 13.04 -1.75
CA GLU A 44 -27.60 12.07 -2.16
C GLU A 44 -26.95 10.69 -2.44
N GLN A 45 -25.76 10.71 -3.04
CA GLN A 45 -24.98 9.48 -3.23
C GLN A 45 -24.57 8.85 -1.89
N LEU A 46 -24.19 9.69 -0.91
CA LEU A 46 -23.85 9.18 0.43
C LEU A 46 -25.06 8.49 1.06
N TRP A 47 -26.21 9.17 1.13
CA TRP A 47 -27.41 8.62 1.77
C TRP A 47 -27.84 7.31 1.14
N ARG A 48 -27.81 7.22 -0.21
CA ARG A 48 -28.10 5.99 -0.94
C ARG A 48 -27.10 4.86 -0.58
N ALA A 49 -25.81 5.18 -0.52
CA ALA A 49 -24.78 4.20 -0.16
C ALA A 49 -24.95 3.69 1.28
N LEU A 50 -25.38 4.56 2.20
CA LEU A 50 -25.68 4.17 3.59
C LEU A 50 -26.91 3.29 3.69
N ASP A 51 -27.97 3.60 2.95
CA ASP A 51 -29.17 2.74 2.86
C ASP A 51 -28.82 1.34 2.36
N GLU A 52 -27.98 1.23 1.32
CA GLU A 52 -27.49 -0.04 0.78
C GLU A 52 -26.66 -0.83 1.81
N LEU A 53 -25.88 -0.16 2.65
CA LEU A 53 -25.07 -0.79 3.69
C LEU A 53 -25.89 -1.28 4.88
N GLY A 54 -27.02 -0.64 5.16
CA GLY A 54 -27.84 -0.95 6.32
C GLY A 54 -27.05 -0.96 7.62
N ASP A 55 -27.14 -2.01 8.43
CA ASP A 55 -26.43 -2.15 9.72
C ASP A 55 -24.87 -2.17 9.56
N ASN A 56 -24.37 -2.50 8.37
CA ASN A 56 -22.93 -2.49 8.12
C ASN A 56 -22.35 -1.08 8.05
N GLN A 57 -23.14 -0.03 7.94
CA GLN A 57 -22.67 1.36 7.90
C GLN A 57 -21.75 1.72 9.08
N SER A 58 -21.98 1.14 10.26
CA SER A 58 -21.16 1.34 11.46
C SER A 58 -19.70 0.90 11.30
N ARG A 59 -19.40 0.09 10.30
CA ARG A 59 -18.04 -0.37 9.94
C ARG A 59 -17.32 0.60 9.03
N TYR A 60 -17.93 1.73 8.63
CA TYR A 60 -17.39 2.69 7.70
C TYR A 60 -17.04 4.01 8.36
N ILE A 61 -16.19 4.78 7.68
CA ILE A 61 -15.95 6.20 7.94
C ILE A 61 -16.20 6.98 6.65
N LEU A 62 -16.60 8.24 6.78
CA LEU A 62 -16.61 9.20 5.69
C LEU A 62 -15.37 10.08 5.82
N GLU A 63 -14.49 10.06 4.81
CA GLU A 63 -13.21 10.76 4.82
C GLU A 63 -13.14 11.74 3.66
N ARG A 64 -12.49 12.90 3.87
CA ARG A 64 -12.21 13.84 2.78
C ARG A 64 -11.34 13.18 1.73
N PHE A 65 -11.76 13.21 0.48
CA PHE A 65 -10.93 12.76 -0.63
C PHE A 65 -9.74 13.71 -0.84
N VAL A 66 -8.55 13.17 -0.82
CA VAL A 66 -7.30 13.91 -1.04
C VAL A 66 -6.64 13.38 -2.32
N PRO A 67 -6.64 14.15 -3.43
CA PRO A 67 -5.89 13.78 -4.62
C PRO A 67 -4.38 13.87 -4.38
N GLY A 68 -3.63 12.82 -4.73
CA GLY A 68 -2.19 12.83 -4.50
C GLY A 68 -1.47 11.58 -4.94
N ASP A 69 -0.18 11.57 -4.66
CA ASP A 69 0.68 10.41 -4.84
C ASP A 69 0.65 9.55 -3.57
N ILE A 70 0.47 8.24 -3.74
CA ILE A 70 0.39 7.31 -2.61
C ILE A 70 1.73 6.60 -2.43
N PHE A 71 2.13 6.53 -1.17
CA PHE A 71 3.35 5.89 -0.70
C PHE A 71 3.01 4.82 0.33
N HIS A 72 3.89 3.83 0.44
CA HIS A 72 3.86 2.92 1.58
C HIS A 72 5.21 2.85 2.28
N VAL A 73 5.15 2.62 3.58
CA VAL A 73 6.31 2.45 4.43
C VAL A 73 6.19 1.11 5.14
N ASP A 74 7.09 0.21 4.81
CA ASP A 74 7.18 -1.11 5.42
C ASP A 74 8.25 -1.08 6.50
N SER A 75 7.91 -1.47 7.74
CA SER A 75 8.78 -1.25 8.87
C SER A 75 8.86 -2.44 9.80
N ILE A 76 9.98 -2.49 10.54
CA ILE A 76 10.19 -3.36 11.67
C ILE A 76 10.15 -2.51 12.94
N VAL A 77 9.33 -2.92 13.90
CA VAL A 77 9.23 -2.32 15.23
C VAL A 77 9.79 -3.30 16.25
N SER A 78 10.67 -2.83 17.10
CA SER A 78 11.20 -3.57 18.24
C SER A 78 11.29 -2.64 19.45
N GLU A 79 10.81 -3.10 20.60
CA GLU A 79 10.81 -2.35 21.85
C GLU A 79 10.24 -0.93 21.72
N ARG A 80 9.09 -0.82 21.03
CA ARG A 80 8.38 0.45 20.74
C ARG A 80 9.14 1.42 19.83
N GLN A 81 10.20 0.97 19.17
CA GLN A 81 10.98 1.78 18.25
C GLN A 81 10.92 1.20 16.84
N VAL A 82 10.78 2.05 15.85
CA VAL A 82 10.95 1.67 14.45
C VAL A 82 12.44 1.54 14.19
N VAL A 83 12.91 0.30 14.04
CA VAL A 83 14.34 -0.02 13.84
C VAL A 83 14.72 -0.18 12.37
N PHE A 84 13.72 -0.30 11.49
CA PHE A 84 13.88 -0.36 10.04
C PHE A 84 12.67 0.24 9.35
N SER A 85 12.91 0.94 8.23
CA SER A 85 11.86 1.43 7.32
C SER A 85 12.33 1.35 5.88
N ALA A 86 11.46 0.88 5.01
CA ALA A 86 11.61 0.93 3.56
C ALA A 86 10.46 1.74 2.97
N VAL A 87 10.76 2.81 2.25
CA VAL A 87 9.78 3.73 1.69
C VAL A 87 9.63 3.47 0.20
N HIS A 88 8.39 3.27 -0.24
CA HIS A 88 8.06 3.00 -1.62
C HIS A 88 6.93 3.92 -2.11
N LYS A 89 6.85 4.10 -3.42
CA LYS A 89 5.80 4.87 -4.09
C LYS A 89 5.03 3.98 -5.05
N TYR A 90 3.70 3.97 -4.97
CA TYR A 90 2.86 3.33 -5.97
C TYR A 90 2.90 4.11 -7.30
N GLY A 91 2.90 3.40 -8.41
CA GLY A 91 2.79 4.04 -9.74
C GLY A 91 1.40 4.61 -9.98
N ARG A 92 0.35 3.85 -9.61
CA ARG A 92 -1.05 4.29 -9.62
C ARG A 92 -1.69 4.05 -8.25
N PRO A 93 -2.62 4.91 -7.82
CA PRO A 93 -3.34 4.70 -6.56
C PRO A 93 -4.03 3.31 -6.50
N PRO A 94 -3.89 2.54 -5.39
CA PRO A 94 -4.50 1.22 -5.27
C PRO A 94 -6.01 1.22 -5.52
N MET A 95 -6.73 2.24 -5.06
CA MET A 95 -8.18 2.38 -5.30
C MET A 95 -8.49 2.48 -6.80
N GLN A 96 -7.72 3.24 -7.56
CA GLN A 96 -7.90 3.36 -9.01
C GLN A 96 -7.63 2.03 -9.72
N LEU A 97 -6.58 1.31 -9.31
CA LEU A 97 -6.27 -0.01 -9.85
C LEU A 97 -7.37 -1.03 -9.55
N MET A 98 -7.96 -0.98 -8.35
CA MET A 98 -9.06 -1.87 -7.99
C MET A 98 -10.32 -1.61 -8.81
N GLN A 99 -10.63 -0.35 -9.11
CA GLN A 99 -11.84 0.03 -9.85
C GLN A 99 -11.70 -0.12 -11.37
N GLU A 100 -10.54 0.22 -11.92
CA GLU A 100 -10.30 0.27 -13.37
C GLU A 100 -9.52 -0.94 -13.90
N GLY A 101 -8.92 -1.72 -13.00
CA GLY A 101 -7.91 -2.71 -13.37
C GLY A 101 -6.59 -2.06 -13.77
N GLY A 102 -5.60 -2.88 -14.11
CA GLY A 102 -4.30 -2.39 -14.59
C GLY A 102 -3.12 -3.14 -14.02
N VAL A 103 -1.94 -2.63 -14.30
CA VAL A 103 -0.68 -3.14 -13.78
C VAL A 103 -0.34 -2.39 -12.50
N PHE A 104 -0.25 -3.12 -11.41
CA PHE A 104 0.25 -2.63 -10.13
C PHE A 104 1.76 -2.43 -10.25
N THR A 105 2.24 -1.24 -9.93
CA THR A 105 3.67 -0.96 -9.82
C THR A 105 3.96 -0.24 -8.51
N THR A 106 5.08 -0.59 -7.90
CA THR A 106 5.63 0.13 -6.75
C THR A 106 7.14 0.11 -6.80
N ARG A 107 7.79 1.15 -6.30
CA ARG A 107 9.25 1.28 -6.32
C ARG A 107 9.80 1.98 -5.09
N THR A 108 11.02 1.65 -4.74
CA THR A 108 11.80 2.36 -3.71
C THR A 108 11.89 3.84 -4.06
N VAL A 109 11.59 4.68 -3.09
CA VAL A 109 11.77 6.13 -3.18
C VAL A 109 13.24 6.48 -3.06
N ASP A 110 13.70 7.49 -3.79
CA ASP A 110 15.06 7.98 -3.68
C ASP A 110 15.36 8.41 -2.23
N ARG A 111 16.39 7.79 -1.64
CA ARG A 111 16.77 7.99 -0.23
C ARG A 111 17.24 9.40 0.08
N ALA A 112 17.73 10.14 -0.93
CA ALA A 112 18.11 11.55 -0.79
C ALA A 112 16.90 12.50 -0.90
N SER A 113 15.73 12.00 -1.30
CA SER A 113 14.54 12.83 -1.51
C SER A 113 13.90 13.30 -0.21
N GLN A 114 13.16 14.41 -0.31
CA GLN A 114 12.31 14.89 0.77
C GLN A 114 11.21 13.88 1.13
N ASP A 115 10.66 13.14 0.14
CA ASP A 115 9.66 12.10 0.35
C ASP A 115 10.18 11.03 1.33
N TRP A 116 11.39 10.53 1.09
CA TRP A 116 12.01 9.53 1.97
C TRP A 116 12.17 10.05 3.40
N GLN A 117 12.74 11.23 3.56
CA GLN A 117 13.03 11.82 4.87
C GLN A 117 11.75 12.05 5.68
N GLN A 118 10.75 12.69 5.09
CA GLN A 118 9.50 13.01 5.76
C GLN A 118 8.69 11.76 6.10
N LEU A 119 8.58 10.81 5.17
CA LEU A 119 7.82 9.58 5.42
C LEU A 119 8.48 8.70 6.46
N THR A 120 9.82 8.59 6.46
CA THR A 120 10.54 7.87 7.53
C THR A 120 10.31 8.53 8.89
N GLN A 121 10.38 9.85 8.96
CA GLN A 121 10.13 10.60 10.20
C GLN A 121 8.69 10.44 10.68
N LEU A 122 7.70 10.58 9.81
CA LEU A 122 6.28 10.39 10.18
C LEU A 122 6.02 8.97 10.68
N ASN A 123 6.56 7.98 9.98
CA ASN A 123 6.35 6.58 10.32
C ASN A 123 7.05 6.18 11.64
N SER A 124 8.21 6.77 11.94
CA SER A 124 8.90 6.52 13.21
C SER A 124 8.09 6.97 14.44
N GLN A 125 7.19 7.94 14.26
CA GLN A 125 6.30 8.42 15.31
C GLN A 125 4.97 7.66 15.34
N LEU A 126 4.48 7.19 14.20
CA LEU A 126 3.16 6.58 14.06
C LEU A 126 3.01 5.26 14.82
N ALA A 127 3.89 4.30 14.59
CA ALA A 127 3.77 2.97 15.19
C ALA A 127 3.83 3.01 16.74
N PRO A 128 4.78 3.74 17.38
CA PRO A 128 4.79 3.92 18.82
C PRO A 128 3.53 4.63 19.35
N THR A 129 3.04 5.66 18.65
CA THR A 129 1.82 6.40 19.04
C THR A 129 0.59 5.49 19.04
N LEU A 130 0.53 4.52 18.13
CA LEU A 130 -0.53 3.51 18.10
C LEU A 130 -0.32 2.36 19.11
N GLY A 131 0.72 2.43 19.93
CA GLY A 131 0.99 1.47 20.99
C GLY A 131 1.68 0.19 20.51
N MET A 132 2.21 0.16 19.29
CA MET A 132 2.89 -1.02 18.78
C MET A 132 4.21 -1.24 19.52
N VAL A 133 4.38 -2.45 20.07
CA VAL A 133 5.57 -2.82 20.84
C VAL A 133 6.61 -3.49 19.95
N ARG A 134 6.19 -4.42 19.09
CA ARG A 134 7.07 -5.20 18.20
C ARG A 134 6.32 -5.76 17.01
N GLY A 135 7.06 -6.21 16.01
CA GLY A 135 6.54 -6.84 14.79
C GLY A 135 6.83 -6.03 13.53
N VAL A 136 6.05 -6.24 12.50
CA VAL A 136 6.19 -5.53 11.23
C VAL A 136 4.94 -4.72 10.93
N THR A 137 5.09 -3.63 10.18
CA THR A 137 3.97 -2.80 9.73
C THR A 137 4.07 -2.51 8.25
N HIS A 138 2.89 -2.33 7.65
CA HIS A 138 2.70 -1.74 6.34
C HIS A 138 1.80 -0.52 6.52
N ALA A 139 2.34 0.68 6.32
CA ALA A 139 1.62 1.95 6.51
C ALA A 139 1.52 2.70 5.19
N GLU A 140 0.35 3.27 4.90
CA GLU A 140 0.11 4.04 3.67
C GLU A 140 -0.07 5.53 3.96
N TYR A 141 0.49 6.35 3.07
CA TYR A 141 0.46 7.81 3.12
C TYR A 141 0.14 8.39 1.76
N ILE A 142 -0.53 9.54 1.74
CA ILE A 142 -0.74 10.31 0.52
C ILE A 142 -0.04 11.66 0.64
N ARG A 143 0.76 12.02 -0.38
CA ARG A 143 1.24 13.39 -0.56
C ARG A 143 0.22 14.14 -1.41
N ALA A 144 -0.52 15.05 -0.77
CA ALA A 144 -1.56 15.81 -1.43
C ALA A 144 -1.00 16.74 -2.51
N ARG A 145 -1.66 16.79 -3.66
CA ARG A 145 -1.27 17.71 -4.77
C ARG A 145 -1.52 19.17 -4.44
N ALA A 146 -2.51 19.44 -3.59
CA ALA A 146 -2.93 20.80 -3.29
C ALA A 146 -1.94 21.57 -2.43
N ASP A 147 -1.29 20.90 -1.46
CA ASP A 147 -0.43 21.56 -0.46
C ASP A 147 0.92 20.87 -0.26
N GLY A 148 1.18 19.74 -0.95
CA GLY A 148 2.40 18.94 -0.81
C GLY A 148 2.54 18.23 0.54
N ARG A 149 1.53 18.30 1.41
CA ARG A 149 1.57 17.68 2.76
C ARG A 149 1.28 16.20 2.69
N TYR A 150 1.86 15.44 3.64
CA TYR A 150 1.59 14.02 3.78
C TYR A 150 0.45 13.79 4.76
N TYR A 151 -0.49 12.96 4.35
CA TYR A 151 -1.59 12.50 5.19
C TYR A 151 -1.47 10.99 5.37
N PHE A 152 -1.56 10.54 6.60
CA PHE A 152 -1.67 9.13 6.94
C PHE A 152 -3.02 8.58 6.45
N LEU A 153 -3.00 7.44 5.75
CA LEU A 153 -4.21 6.79 5.24
C LEU A 153 -4.61 5.57 6.08
N GLU A 154 -3.68 4.63 6.23
CA GLU A 154 -3.92 3.40 7.00
C GLU A 154 -2.60 2.75 7.42
N ILE A 155 -2.69 1.83 8.37
CA ILE A 155 -1.58 0.97 8.81
C ILE A 155 -2.12 -0.41 9.16
N ALA A 156 -1.38 -1.42 8.75
CA ALA A 156 -1.60 -2.81 9.14
C ALA A 156 -0.39 -3.33 9.92
N ALA A 157 -0.64 -4.01 11.05
CA ALA A 157 0.38 -4.70 11.83
C ALA A 157 0.70 -6.06 11.20
N ARG A 158 1.13 -6.05 9.95
CA ARG A 158 1.50 -7.21 9.13
C ARG A 158 2.42 -6.81 8.00
N VAL A 159 2.96 -7.79 7.31
CA VAL A 159 3.71 -7.58 6.06
C VAL A 159 2.77 -7.12 4.94
N GLY A 160 3.22 -6.21 4.09
CA GLY A 160 2.51 -5.75 2.89
C GLY A 160 2.21 -6.90 1.92
N GLY A 161 1.05 -6.83 1.25
CA GLY A 161 0.63 -7.79 0.22
C GLY A 161 1.35 -7.59 -1.12
N ALA A 162 0.84 -8.20 -2.20
CA ALA A 162 1.29 -7.98 -3.58
C ALA A 162 2.82 -8.10 -3.78
N PHE A 163 3.47 -9.06 -3.13
CA PHE A 163 4.92 -9.30 -3.16
C PHE A 163 5.76 -8.11 -2.63
N ILE A 164 5.20 -7.26 -1.78
CA ILE A 164 5.93 -6.14 -1.16
C ILE A 164 7.06 -6.68 -0.24
N ALA A 165 6.87 -7.83 0.42
CA ALA A 165 7.94 -8.45 1.19
C ALA A 165 9.16 -8.77 0.32
N ASP A 166 8.92 -9.36 -0.86
CA ASP A 166 9.97 -9.70 -1.83
C ASP A 166 10.63 -8.42 -2.38
N LEU A 167 9.84 -7.37 -2.64
CA LEU A 167 10.36 -6.07 -3.07
C LEU A 167 11.32 -5.48 -2.03
N VAL A 168 10.93 -5.47 -0.75
CA VAL A 168 11.77 -4.98 0.37
C VAL A 168 13.05 -5.82 0.46
N GLU A 169 12.96 -7.14 0.39
CA GLU A 169 14.12 -8.05 0.45
C GLU A 169 15.07 -7.82 -0.71
N VAL A 170 14.56 -7.66 -1.93
CA VAL A 170 15.37 -7.40 -3.13
C VAL A 170 16.16 -6.10 -3.00
N GLY A 171 15.56 -5.02 -2.49
CA GLY A 171 16.19 -3.71 -2.35
C GLY A 171 17.10 -3.57 -1.13
N THR A 172 16.80 -4.28 -0.06
CA THR A 172 17.44 -4.06 1.26
C THR A 172 18.15 -5.28 1.85
N GLY A 173 17.85 -6.48 1.34
CA GLY A 173 18.28 -7.75 1.94
C GLY A 173 17.50 -8.15 3.18
N ILE A 174 16.43 -7.44 3.54
CA ILE A 174 15.62 -7.69 4.73
C ILE A 174 14.34 -8.43 4.35
N ASN A 175 14.24 -9.68 4.76
CA ASN A 175 13.01 -10.46 4.64
C ASN A 175 12.10 -10.19 5.84
N LEU A 176 11.03 -9.43 5.63
CA LEU A 176 10.13 -8.98 6.71
C LEU A 176 9.46 -10.14 7.46
N TRP A 177 9.12 -11.23 6.78
CA TRP A 177 8.55 -12.42 7.42
C TRP A 177 9.55 -13.09 8.35
N GLN A 178 10.79 -13.24 7.88
CA GLN A 178 11.87 -13.83 8.67
C GLN A 178 12.21 -12.98 9.89
N GLU A 179 12.31 -11.66 9.71
CA GLU A 179 12.62 -10.75 10.80
C GLU A 179 11.48 -10.70 11.83
N TRP A 180 10.22 -10.74 11.40
CA TRP A 180 9.09 -10.83 12.31
C TRP A 180 9.15 -12.12 13.14
N ALA A 181 9.40 -13.27 12.51
CA ALA A 181 9.56 -14.54 13.22
C ALA A 181 10.72 -14.49 14.24
N LYS A 182 11.86 -13.88 13.88
CA LYS A 182 13.00 -13.71 14.80
C LYS A 182 12.63 -12.85 16.03
N ILE A 183 11.88 -11.78 15.83
CA ILE A 183 11.40 -10.90 16.91
C ILE A 183 10.51 -11.68 17.87
N GLU A 184 9.53 -12.43 17.37
CA GLU A 184 8.59 -13.17 18.22
C GLU A 184 9.28 -14.32 18.96
N VAL A 185 10.12 -15.08 18.28
CA VAL A 185 10.90 -16.17 18.91
C VAL A 185 11.91 -15.62 19.93
N GLY A 186 12.61 -14.53 19.59
CA GLY A 186 13.54 -13.86 20.49
C GLY A 186 12.84 -13.39 21.76
N ASN A 187 11.68 -12.75 21.63
CA ASN A 187 10.87 -12.32 22.76
C ASN A 187 10.47 -13.48 23.69
N LEU A 188 10.01 -14.60 23.12
CA LEU A 188 9.65 -15.79 23.91
C LEU A 188 10.85 -16.37 24.69
N ARG A 189 12.06 -16.17 24.17
CA ARG A 189 13.31 -16.66 24.79
C ARG A 189 14.02 -15.63 25.67
N GLY A 190 13.43 -14.44 25.82
CA GLY A 190 14.08 -13.33 26.54
C GLY A 190 15.34 -12.79 25.84
N GLN A 191 15.45 -12.96 24.55
CA GLN A 191 16.60 -12.51 23.76
C GLN A 191 16.24 -11.19 23.03
N PRO A 192 17.13 -10.17 23.09
CA PRO A 192 16.92 -8.93 22.38
C PRO A 192 17.01 -9.15 20.86
N TYR A 193 16.18 -8.43 20.10
CA TYR A 193 16.29 -8.41 18.65
C TYR A 193 17.47 -7.54 18.21
N SER A 194 18.20 -8.00 17.20
CA SER A 194 19.27 -7.25 16.55
C SER A 194 18.99 -7.16 15.06
N MET A 195 18.92 -5.94 14.56
CA MET A 195 18.68 -5.67 13.14
C MET A 195 19.87 -6.12 12.30
N PRO A 196 19.68 -6.95 11.25
CA PRO A 196 20.76 -7.31 10.35
C PRO A 196 21.24 -6.13 9.50
N GLN A 197 22.42 -6.27 8.91
CA GLN A 197 22.97 -5.27 7.99
C GLN A 197 22.11 -5.17 6.74
N THR A 198 21.81 -3.93 6.30
CA THR A 198 20.99 -3.65 5.13
C THR A 198 21.81 -3.32 3.90
N LYS A 199 21.30 -3.70 2.74
CA LYS A 199 21.72 -3.17 1.43
C LYS A 199 20.97 -1.87 1.13
N GLN A 200 21.50 -1.08 0.20
CA GLN A 200 20.89 0.20 -0.19
C GLN A 200 20.69 0.31 -1.69
N GLU A 201 20.07 -0.73 -2.27
CA GLU A 201 19.71 -0.72 -3.68
C GLU A 201 18.26 -0.26 -3.88
N TYR A 202 17.94 0.22 -5.06
CA TYR A 202 16.57 0.53 -5.46
C TYR A 202 15.93 -0.71 -6.07
N ALA A 203 14.71 -0.99 -5.70
CA ALA A 203 13.92 -2.08 -6.24
C ALA A 203 12.57 -1.58 -6.75
N GLY A 204 12.00 -2.32 -7.70
CA GLY A 204 10.68 -2.03 -8.23
C GLY A 204 9.95 -3.31 -8.58
N SER A 205 8.64 -3.31 -8.43
CA SER A 205 7.74 -4.42 -8.76
C SER A 205 6.70 -3.99 -9.78
N ALA A 206 6.49 -4.80 -10.81
CA ALA A 206 5.36 -4.74 -11.72
C ALA A 206 4.57 -6.05 -11.62
N LEU A 207 3.26 -5.97 -11.38
CA LEU A 207 2.39 -7.12 -11.19
C LEU A 207 1.02 -6.87 -11.81
N CYS A 208 0.43 -7.87 -12.47
CA CYS A 208 -0.97 -7.82 -12.88
C CYS A 208 -1.63 -9.19 -12.78
N LEU A 209 -2.96 -9.19 -12.74
CA LEU A 209 -3.74 -10.38 -13.01
C LEU A 209 -3.63 -10.72 -14.49
N ALA A 210 -3.32 -11.98 -14.79
CA ALA A 210 -3.12 -12.45 -16.16
C ALA A 210 -4.30 -13.27 -16.66
N GLN A 211 -4.59 -13.15 -17.97
CA GLN A 211 -5.65 -13.94 -18.64
C GLN A 211 -5.33 -15.44 -18.61
N THR A 212 -4.05 -15.81 -18.72
CA THR A 212 -3.61 -17.21 -18.68
C THR A 212 -3.23 -17.62 -17.27
N ALA A 213 -3.45 -18.89 -16.93
CA ALA A 213 -3.13 -19.42 -15.60
C ALA A 213 -1.62 -19.34 -15.30
N GLU A 214 -0.77 -19.57 -16.29
CA GLU A 214 0.68 -19.54 -16.17
C GLU A 214 1.27 -18.63 -17.24
N PRO A 215 1.34 -17.30 -16.98
CA PRO A 215 1.88 -16.35 -17.93
C PRO A 215 3.40 -16.52 -18.06
N ASP A 216 3.88 -16.64 -19.29
CA ASP A 216 5.30 -16.71 -19.57
C ASP A 216 5.91 -15.30 -19.62
N THR A 217 6.83 -15.01 -18.70
CA THR A 217 7.57 -13.75 -18.63
C THR A 217 9.04 -13.90 -19.05
N THR A 218 9.44 -15.00 -19.69
CA THR A 218 10.85 -15.29 -20.03
C THR A 218 11.40 -14.39 -21.13
N GLN A 219 10.53 -13.78 -21.95
CA GLN A 219 10.94 -12.80 -22.96
C GLN A 219 11.54 -11.52 -22.39
N PHE A 220 11.25 -11.17 -21.15
CA PHE A 220 11.93 -10.08 -20.44
C PHE A 220 13.24 -10.63 -19.89
N ASN A 221 14.36 -10.11 -20.34
CA ASN A 221 15.69 -10.66 -20.02
C ASN A 221 16.68 -9.61 -19.50
N GLU A 222 16.17 -8.46 -19.05
CA GLU A 222 16.97 -7.41 -18.43
C GLU A 222 17.73 -7.95 -17.22
N PRO A 223 19.02 -7.63 -17.09
CA PRO A 223 19.87 -8.17 -16.01
C PRO A 223 19.44 -7.70 -14.61
N GLU A 224 18.63 -6.66 -14.53
CA GLU A 224 18.07 -6.14 -13.30
C GLU A 224 16.93 -7.01 -12.74
N ILE A 225 16.36 -7.95 -13.50
CA ILE A 225 15.28 -8.83 -13.03
C ILE A 225 15.86 -9.82 -12.01
N VAL A 226 15.34 -9.72 -10.77
CA VAL A 226 15.74 -10.58 -9.65
C VAL A 226 14.69 -11.65 -9.37
N VAL A 227 13.40 -11.28 -9.46
CA VAL A 227 12.30 -12.19 -9.18
C VAL A 227 11.32 -12.22 -10.36
N ARG A 228 10.92 -13.44 -10.75
CA ARG A 228 9.75 -13.69 -11.60
C ARG A 228 8.66 -14.32 -10.73
N VAL A 229 7.52 -13.66 -10.66
CA VAL A 229 6.40 -14.14 -9.85
C VAL A 229 5.88 -15.46 -10.44
N LYS A 230 5.79 -16.46 -9.58
CA LYS A 230 5.23 -17.79 -9.91
C LYS A 230 3.93 -17.97 -9.09
N LYS A 231 2.85 -17.47 -9.63
CA LYS A 231 1.51 -17.61 -9.01
C LYS A 231 0.48 -17.69 -10.13
N HIS A 232 -0.50 -18.60 -9.99
CA HIS A 232 -1.58 -18.75 -10.96
C HIS A 232 -2.24 -17.40 -11.27
N HIS A 233 -2.45 -17.15 -12.57
CA HIS A 233 -3.06 -15.93 -13.08
C HIS A 233 -2.36 -14.62 -12.66
N HIS A 234 -1.04 -14.66 -12.40
CA HIS A 234 -0.27 -13.45 -12.07
C HIS A 234 0.97 -13.36 -12.96
N ALA A 235 1.08 -12.31 -13.74
CA ALA A 235 2.32 -11.91 -14.37
C ALA A 235 3.03 -10.88 -13.50
N GLY A 236 4.29 -11.12 -13.13
CA GLY A 236 4.99 -10.20 -12.25
C GLY A 236 6.51 -10.32 -12.32
N LEU A 237 7.18 -9.18 -12.20
CA LEU A 237 8.64 -9.05 -12.16
C LEU A 237 9.02 -8.11 -11.01
N ILE A 238 10.12 -8.45 -10.31
CA ILE A 238 10.77 -7.54 -9.38
C ILE A 238 12.19 -7.30 -9.89
N VAL A 239 12.55 -6.05 -10.02
CA VAL A 239 13.85 -5.59 -10.50
C VAL A 239 14.63 -4.88 -9.41
N ARG A 240 15.95 -4.83 -9.59
CA ARG A 240 16.88 -4.14 -8.69
C ARG A 240 17.95 -3.41 -9.50
N SER A 241 18.29 -2.19 -9.07
CA SER A 241 19.36 -1.39 -9.65
C SER A 241 19.96 -0.45 -8.60
N PRO A 242 21.24 -0.09 -8.71
CA PRO A 242 21.81 1.01 -7.94
C PRO A 242 21.28 2.38 -8.38
N ASP A 243 20.63 2.46 -9.54
CA ASP A 243 20.04 3.69 -10.10
C ASP A 243 18.50 3.64 -10.02
N SER A 244 17.92 4.58 -9.26
CA SER A 244 16.46 4.70 -9.10
C SER A 244 15.74 5.02 -10.41
N LYS A 245 16.37 5.80 -11.31
CA LYS A 245 15.80 6.14 -12.62
C LYS A 245 15.72 4.91 -13.52
N ARG A 246 16.71 4.01 -13.44
CA ARG A 246 16.69 2.76 -14.19
C ARG A 246 15.52 1.87 -13.75
N VAL A 247 15.25 1.79 -12.44
CA VAL A 247 14.08 1.07 -11.91
C VAL A 247 12.80 1.67 -12.47
N GLU A 248 12.65 3.00 -12.44
CA GLU A 248 11.47 3.70 -12.96
C GLU A 248 11.23 3.39 -14.44
N GLN A 249 12.26 3.50 -15.29
CA GLN A 249 12.19 3.18 -16.72
C GLN A 249 11.73 1.74 -16.98
N LEU A 250 12.26 0.78 -16.20
CA LEU A 250 11.87 -0.62 -16.32
C LEU A 250 10.40 -0.84 -15.95
N LEU A 251 9.93 -0.21 -14.88
CA LEU A 251 8.54 -0.32 -14.46
C LEU A 251 7.57 0.30 -15.46
N ASP A 252 7.90 1.43 -16.08
CA ASP A 252 7.10 2.05 -17.13
C ASP A 252 7.02 1.13 -18.37
N HIS A 253 8.14 0.54 -18.74
CA HIS A 253 8.18 -0.46 -19.80
C HIS A 253 7.31 -1.67 -19.49
N TYR A 254 7.47 -2.28 -18.29
CA TYR A 254 6.68 -3.45 -17.92
C TYR A 254 5.19 -3.12 -17.73
N ALA A 255 4.84 -1.94 -17.23
CA ALA A 255 3.44 -1.54 -17.13
C ALA A 255 2.76 -1.52 -18.50
N THR A 256 3.47 -1.03 -19.53
CA THR A 256 2.98 -1.01 -20.91
C THR A 256 2.87 -2.43 -21.47
N GLU A 257 3.96 -3.21 -21.38
CA GLU A 257 4.00 -4.56 -21.94
C GLU A 257 3.01 -5.52 -21.26
N PHE A 258 2.87 -5.44 -19.91
CA PHE A 258 1.94 -6.28 -19.18
C PHE A 258 0.49 -5.93 -19.51
N THR A 259 0.18 -4.64 -19.69
CA THR A 259 -1.15 -4.22 -20.14
C THR A 259 -1.50 -4.85 -21.49
N ASN A 260 -0.56 -4.87 -22.42
CA ASN A 260 -0.79 -5.35 -23.77
C ASN A 260 -0.83 -6.89 -23.87
N ARG A 261 -0.04 -7.58 -23.04
CA ARG A 261 0.20 -9.04 -23.20
C ARG A 261 -0.57 -9.91 -22.22
N TYR A 262 -0.71 -9.45 -20.98
CA TYR A 262 -1.19 -10.33 -19.89
C TYR A 262 -2.48 -9.89 -19.25
N LEU A 263 -2.70 -8.58 -19.13
CA LEU A 263 -3.73 -8.02 -18.26
C LEU A 263 -5.12 -8.65 -18.49
N ALA A 264 -5.63 -9.31 -17.46
CA ALA A 264 -7.01 -9.76 -17.40
C ALA A 264 -7.93 -8.58 -17.10
N LYS A 265 -9.02 -8.44 -17.88
CA LYS A 265 -10.09 -7.49 -17.60
C LYS A 265 -11.09 -8.16 -16.67
N LEU A 266 -11.05 -7.82 -15.40
CA LEU A 266 -12.02 -8.28 -14.40
C LEU A 266 -12.98 -7.15 -14.05
N PRO A 267 -14.25 -7.46 -13.75
CA PRO A 267 -15.16 -6.47 -13.19
C PRO A 267 -14.66 -6.02 -11.82
N PRO A 268 -14.97 -4.78 -11.39
CA PRO A 268 -14.65 -4.31 -10.05
C PRO A 268 -15.21 -5.24 -8.98
N MET A 269 -14.44 -5.46 -7.91
CA MET A 269 -14.88 -6.29 -6.79
C MET A 269 -15.49 -5.42 -5.69
N ASP A 270 -16.74 -5.69 -5.32
CA ASP A 270 -17.42 -5.00 -4.21
C ASP A 270 -17.08 -5.58 -2.84
N ARG A 271 -16.62 -6.83 -2.79
CA ARG A 271 -16.24 -7.55 -1.56
C ARG A 271 -15.09 -8.50 -1.85
N LEU A 272 -14.22 -8.73 -0.84
CA LEU A 272 -13.38 -9.93 -0.83
C LEU A 272 -14.29 -11.15 -0.71
N THR A 273 -14.17 -12.09 -1.63
CA THR A 273 -14.81 -13.40 -1.46
C THR A 273 -14.15 -14.07 -0.24
N PRO A 274 -14.92 -14.55 0.74
CA PRO A 274 -14.34 -15.40 1.78
C PRO A 274 -13.70 -16.63 1.10
N GLU A 275 -12.46 -16.93 1.46
CA GLU A 275 -11.82 -18.21 1.13
C GLU A 275 -12.50 -19.36 1.87
#